data_22b895681928f63acd5b166c6a519c6f
#
_entry.id   22b895681928f63acd5b166c6a519c6f
#
_cell.length_a   1.000
_cell.length_b   1.000
_cell.length_c   1.000
_cell.angle_alpha   90.00
_cell.angle_beta   90.00
_cell.angle_gamma   90.00
#
_symmetry.space_group_name_H-M   'P 1'
#
loop_
_entity.id
_entity.type
_entity.pdbx_description
1 polymer ?
#
loop_
_entity_poly.entity_id
_entity_poly.type
_entity_poly.pdbx_seq_one_letter_code
_entity_poly.pdbx_strand_id
1 'polypeptide(L)'
;MNMKYNLKHLLIAGFVALGLSSCDGFLNVMPSDALTTENAINNIDDVNAVLNGVYQSLLDEGYYGNDLIARAEMGGDDVQPTMEGKSRTDNWYRFMYRVNNSPEGLWYYPYKAISRANTLIDVIESGKIEASEELNIAKGEALAVRALCHFNL
;
A
#
# COMPACT_ATOMS: atom_id res chain seq x y z
N MET A 1 -2.23 50.76 43.51
CA MET A 1 -2.60 49.63 42.59
C MET A 1 -1.35 49.23 41.83
N ASN A 2 -0.84 48.01 42.08
CA ASN A 2 0.54 47.61 41.79
C ASN A 2 0.82 47.40 40.30
N MET A 3 1.34 48.40 39.62
CA MET A 3 1.76 48.36 38.21
C MET A 3 2.85 47.29 37.90
N LYS A 4 3.59 46.86 38.91
CA LYS A 4 4.66 45.85 38.78
C LYS A 4 4.15 44.43 38.47
N TYR A 5 2.94 44.09 38.89
CA TYR A 5 2.36 42.75 38.62
C TYR A 5 1.79 42.66 37.20
N ASN A 6 1.25 43.75 36.66
CA ASN A 6 0.69 43.80 35.32
C ASN A 6 1.75 43.65 34.23
N LEU A 7 2.96 44.22 34.46
CA LEU A 7 4.06 44.13 33.48
C LEU A 7 4.58 42.69 33.35
N LYS A 8 4.70 41.93 34.46
CA LYS A 8 5.10 40.54 34.43
C LYS A 8 4.10 39.63 33.71
N HIS A 9 2.81 39.83 33.95
CA HIS A 9 1.75 39.09 33.26
C HIS A 9 1.69 39.44 31.77
N LEU A 10 1.95 40.67 31.40
CA LEU A 10 1.99 41.14 30.02
C LEU A 10 3.19 40.55 29.26
N LEU A 11 4.37 40.42 29.91
CA LEU A 11 5.54 39.78 29.35
C LEU A 11 5.35 38.27 29.18
N ILE A 12 4.71 37.59 30.15
CA ILE A 12 4.40 36.16 30.06
C ILE A 12 3.38 35.92 28.96
N ALA A 13 2.32 36.73 28.86
CA ALA A 13 1.33 36.61 27.80
C ALA A 13 1.93 36.84 26.39
N GLY A 14 2.86 37.79 26.26
CA GLY A 14 3.59 38.02 25.02
C GLY A 14 4.51 36.87 24.63
N PHE A 15 5.17 36.24 25.60
CA PHE A 15 6.03 35.07 25.35
C PHE A 15 5.24 33.81 24.94
N VAL A 16 4.06 33.60 25.55
CA VAL A 16 3.15 32.51 25.18
C VAL A 16 2.55 32.72 23.78
N ALA A 17 2.20 33.99 23.43
CA ALA A 17 1.67 34.31 22.10
C ALA A 17 2.71 34.11 20.99
N LEU A 18 3.99 34.35 21.24
CA LEU A 18 5.09 34.10 20.30
C LEU A 18 5.43 32.61 20.15
N GLY A 19 5.15 31.78 21.18
CA GLY A 19 5.35 30.35 21.15
C GLY A 19 4.27 29.56 20.38
N LEU A 20 3.12 30.20 20.08
CA LEU A 20 2.02 29.58 19.33
C LEU A 20 2.13 29.77 17.81
N SER A 21 3.11 30.52 17.31
CA SER A 21 3.45 30.53 15.90
C SER A 21 4.19 29.22 15.58
N SER A 22 3.44 28.10 15.52
CA SER A 22 3.91 26.85 15.04
C SER A 22 4.40 27.02 13.60
N CYS A 23 5.68 26.74 13.37
CA CYS A 23 6.25 26.73 12.02
C CYS A 23 5.72 25.49 11.28
N ASP A 24 4.57 25.61 10.63
CA ASP A 24 4.02 24.54 9.77
C ASP A 24 5.04 24.06 8.73
N GLY A 25 5.88 24.95 8.22
CA GLY A 25 6.93 24.61 7.27
C GLY A 25 8.11 23.79 7.84
N PHE A 26 8.29 23.76 9.18
CA PHE A 26 9.36 22.98 9.81
C PHE A 26 8.93 21.51 10.05
N LEU A 27 7.64 21.28 10.24
CA LEU A 27 7.09 19.95 10.51
C LEU A 27 6.70 19.21 9.20
N ASN A 28 6.44 19.95 8.12
CA ASN A 28 6.14 19.38 6.80
C ASN A 28 7.41 19.25 5.96
N VAL A 29 8.41 18.51 6.46
CA VAL A 29 9.58 18.13 5.66
C VAL A 29 9.17 16.97 4.77
N MET A 30 8.99 17.24 3.47
CA MET A 30 8.86 16.17 2.49
C MET A 30 10.20 15.41 2.42
N PRO A 31 10.19 14.06 2.47
CA PRO A 31 11.39 13.27 2.26
C PRO A 31 12.01 13.67 0.92
N SER A 32 13.28 14.05 0.92
CA SER A 32 13.97 14.47 -0.31
C SER A 32 14.31 13.31 -1.25
N ASP A 33 14.17 12.09 -0.75
CA ASP A 33 14.52 10.82 -1.40
C ASP A 33 13.32 9.89 -1.64
N ALA A 34 12.12 10.29 -1.22
CA ALA A 34 10.88 9.55 -1.47
C ALA A 34 9.87 10.42 -2.22
N LEU A 35 9.49 9.96 -3.42
CA LEU A 35 8.36 10.55 -4.14
C LEU A 35 7.08 10.27 -3.34
N THR A 36 6.40 11.33 -2.91
CA THR A 36 5.04 11.18 -2.39
C THR A 36 4.10 10.80 -3.54
N THR A 37 3.05 10.06 -3.25
CA THR A 37 2.05 9.65 -4.26
C THR A 37 1.52 10.83 -5.07
N GLU A 38 1.36 11.99 -4.42
CA GLU A 38 0.89 13.22 -5.06
C GLU A 38 1.86 13.79 -6.11
N ASN A 39 3.16 13.57 -5.94
CA ASN A 39 4.20 14.08 -6.82
C ASN A 39 4.76 13.04 -7.79
N ALA A 40 4.43 11.75 -7.59
CA ALA A 40 4.98 10.66 -8.37
C ALA A 40 4.25 10.44 -9.71
N ILE A 41 2.95 10.78 -9.80
CA ILE A 41 2.11 10.48 -10.96
C ILE A 41 1.60 11.79 -11.54
N ASN A 42 2.16 12.22 -12.70
CA ASN A 42 1.88 13.51 -13.31
C ASN A 42 1.42 13.44 -14.76
N ASN A 43 1.60 12.30 -15.39
CA ASN A 43 1.32 12.08 -16.82
C ASN A 43 0.93 10.61 -17.05
N ILE A 44 0.55 10.27 -18.28
CA ILE A 44 0.11 8.93 -18.65
C ILE A 44 1.22 7.89 -18.55
N ASP A 45 2.48 8.25 -18.77
CA ASP A 45 3.61 7.33 -18.65
C ASP A 45 3.80 6.91 -17.18
N ASP A 46 3.65 7.87 -16.25
CA ASP A 46 3.68 7.58 -14.81
C ASP A 46 2.53 6.67 -14.40
N VAL A 47 1.31 6.89 -14.95
CA VAL A 47 0.15 6.02 -14.75
C VAL A 47 0.45 4.59 -15.18
N ASN A 48 1.01 4.42 -16.38
CA ASN A 48 1.36 3.11 -16.92
C ASN A 48 2.47 2.44 -16.09
N ALA A 49 3.44 3.20 -15.59
CA ALA A 49 4.47 2.68 -14.71
C ALA A 49 3.88 2.15 -13.38
N VAL A 50 2.94 2.90 -12.78
CA VAL A 50 2.25 2.47 -11.55
C VAL A 50 1.33 1.28 -11.81
N LEU A 51 0.62 1.25 -12.95
CA LEU A 51 -0.21 0.12 -13.36
C LEU A 51 0.63 -1.17 -13.52
N ASN A 52 1.81 -1.07 -14.13
CA ASN A 52 2.77 -2.18 -14.17
C ASN A 52 3.15 -2.64 -12.75
N GLY A 53 3.31 -1.72 -11.80
CA GLY A 53 3.54 -2.03 -10.39
C GLY A 53 2.35 -2.72 -9.71
N VAL A 54 1.11 -2.46 -10.15
CA VAL A 54 -0.10 -3.18 -9.71
C VAL A 54 -0.04 -4.62 -10.20
N TYR A 55 0.21 -4.85 -11.49
CA TYR A 55 0.38 -6.20 -12.05
C TYR A 55 1.55 -6.96 -11.43
N GLN A 56 2.68 -6.29 -11.20
CA GLN A 56 3.84 -6.89 -10.54
C GLN A 56 3.49 -7.44 -9.16
N SER A 57 2.53 -6.83 -8.46
CA SER A 57 2.09 -7.32 -7.14
C SER A 57 1.39 -8.68 -7.19
N LEU A 58 0.84 -9.07 -8.34
CA LEU A 58 0.26 -10.40 -8.53
C LEU A 58 1.34 -11.49 -8.62
N LEU A 59 2.53 -11.17 -9.11
CA LEU A 59 3.61 -12.12 -9.37
C LEU A 59 4.45 -12.48 -8.13
N ASP A 60 4.12 -11.92 -6.97
CA ASP A 60 4.80 -12.27 -5.72
C ASP A 60 4.69 -13.79 -5.44
N GLU A 61 5.78 -14.40 -4.93
CA GLU A 61 5.86 -15.85 -4.62
C GLU A 61 4.74 -16.27 -3.65
N GLY A 62 4.37 -15.40 -2.71
CA GLY A 62 3.29 -15.64 -1.76
C GLY A 62 1.88 -15.49 -2.34
N TYR A 63 1.74 -15.25 -3.65
CA TYR A 63 0.45 -15.10 -4.33
C TYR A 63 0.42 -15.92 -5.64
N TYR A 64 0.11 -15.30 -6.79
CA TYR A 64 0.08 -16.01 -8.09
C TYR A 64 1.44 -16.53 -8.53
N GLY A 65 2.55 -15.97 -8.02
CA GLY A 65 3.90 -16.47 -8.34
C GLY A 65 4.14 -17.92 -7.91
N ASN A 66 3.48 -18.38 -6.83
CA ASN A 66 3.57 -19.76 -6.38
C ASN A 66 2.45 -20.16 -5.41
N ASP A 67 2.30 -19.49 -4.26
CA ASP A 67 1.55 -20.00 -3.11
C ASP A 67 0.07 -20.23 -3.40
N LEU A 68 -0.58 -19.37 -4.17
CA LEU A 68 -2.00 -19.51 -4.49
C LEU A 68 -2.28 -20.80 -5.25
N ILE A 69 -1.45 -21.10 -6.25
CA ILE A 69 -1.60 -22.28 -7.09
C ILE A 69 -1.13 -23.55 -6.33
N ALA A 70 0.09 -23.51 -5.81
CA ALA A 70 0.69 -24.68 -5.16
C ALA A 70 -0.12 -25.17 -3.95
N ARG A 71 -0.69 -24.27 -3.16
CA ARG A 71 -1.50 -24.67 -2.00
C ARG A 71 -2.86 -25.25 -2.40
N ALA A 72 -3.49 -24.69 -3.43
CA ALA A 72 -4.75 -25.21 -3.95
C ALA A 72 -4.56 -26.64 -4.50
N GLU A 73 -3.53 -26.86 -5.31
CA GLU A 73 -3.22 -28.15 -5.90
C GLU A 73 -2.80 -29.21 -4.86
N MET A 74 -2.04 -28.81 -3.83
CA MET A 74 -1.71 -29.71 -2.72
C MET A 74 -2.93 -30.09 -1.87
N GLY A 75 -3.90 -29.20 -1.74
CA GLY A 75 -5.16 -29.47 -1.06
C GLY A 75 -6.12 -30.33 -1.87
N GLY A 76 -5.95 -30.34 -3.20
CA GLY A 76 -6.74 -31.13 -4.15
C GLY A 76 -6.23 -32.54 -4.44
N ASP A 77 -5.12 -32.98 -3.82
CA ASP A 77 -4.42 -34.24 -4.10
C ASP A 77 -3.73 -34.34 -5.49
N ASP A 78 -3.72 -33.27 -6.27
CA ASP A 78 -3.10 -33.27 -7.60
C ASP A 78 -1.56 -33.19 -7.55
N VAL A 79 -1.03 -32.61 -6.46
CA VAL A 79 0.40 -32.40 -6.24
C VAL A 79 0.79 -32.80 -4.82
N GLN A 80 1.95 -33.44 -4.69
CA GLN A 80 2.52 -33.75 -3.37
C GLN A 80 3.98 -33.28 -3.28
N PRO A 81 4.45 -32.87 -2.09
CA PRO A 81 5.85 -32.51 -1.90
C PRO A 81 6.74 -33.72 -2.05
N THR A 82 7.94 -33.53 -2.61
CA THR A 82 8.94 -34.60 -2.68
C THR A 82 9.52 -34.91 -1.29
N MET A 83 9.93 -36.16 -1.07
CA MET A 83 10.50 -36.59 0.21
C MET A 83 11.76 -35.82 0.62
N GLU A 84 12.46 -35.21 -0.33
CA GLU A 84 13.67 -34.41 -0.10
C GLU A 84 13.36 -32.97 0.38
N GLY A 85 12.16 -32.48 0.13
CA GLY A 85 11.71 -31.16 0.51
C GLY A 85 10.95 -31.13 1.82
N LYS A 86 11.60 -31.38 2.97
CA LYS A 86 11.01 -31.09 4.29
C LYS A 86 10.86 -29.58 4.49
N SER A 87 9.99 -28.96 3.69
CA SER A 87 9.79 -27.54 3.66
C SER A 87 8.40 -27.17 4.20
N ARG A 88 8.09 -25.90 4.19
CA ARG A 88 6.75 -25.32 4.46
C ARG A 88 5.62 -26.09 3.80
N THR A 89 5.86 -26.68 2.63
CA THR A 89 4.87 -27.36 1.82
C THR A 89 4.38 -28.68 2.41
N ASP A 90 5.20 -29.40 3.18
CA ASP A 90 4.78 -30.64 3.84
C ASP A 90 3.65 -30.40 4.84
N ASN A 91 3.72 -29.29 5.58
CA ASN A 91 2.66 -28.92 6.51
C ASN A 91 1.33 -28.58 5.79
N TRP A 92 1.39 -27.97 4.61
CA TRP A 92 0.21 -27.65 3.82
C TRP A 92 -0.43 -28.90 3.21
N TYR A 93 0.38 -29.76 2.65
CA TYR A 93 -0.07 -31.06 2.13
C TYR A 93 -0.76 -31.92 3.19
N ARG A 94 -0.26 -31.87 4.44
CA ARG A 94 -0.84 -32.61 5.57
C ARG A 94 -1.96 -31.85 6.29
N PHE A 95 -2.38 -30.71 5.81
CA PHE A 95 -3.38 -29.82 6.45
C PHE A 95 -2.99 -29.41 7.89
N MET A 96 -1.71 -29.36 8.21
CA MET A 96 -1.20 -29.00 9.52
C MET A 96 -0.97 -27.47 9.63
N TYR A 97 -2.06 -26.70 9.55
CA TYR A 97 -2.02 -25.24 9.66
C TYR A 97 -1.88 -24.81 11.13
N ARG A 98 -0.96 -23.87 11.36
CA ARG A 98 -0.69 -23.28 12.68
C ARG A 98 -0.44 -21.78 12.48
N VAL A 99 -0.50 -21.02 13.57
CA VAL A 99 -0.24 -19.58 13.54
C VAL A 99 1.13 -19.21 12.94
N ASN A 100 2.15 -20.05 13.16
CA ASN A 100 3.51 -19.84 12.67
C ASN A 100 3.78 -20.41 11.25
N ASN A 101 2.82 -21.05 10.63
CA ASN A 101 2.88 -21.54 9.26
C ASN A 101 1.62 -21.22 8.44
N SER A 102 0.90 -20.19 8.84
CA SER A 102 -0.28 -19.71 8.14
C SER A 102 0.06 -19.21 6.72
N PRO A 103 -0.89 -19.21 5.79
CA PRO A 103 -0.70 -18.69 4.43
C PRO A 103 -0.70 -17.15 4.40
N GLU A 104 0.17 -16.53 5.19
CA GLU A 104 0.23 -15.06 5.35
C GLU A 104 0.33 -14.33 4.00
N GLY A 105 1.08 -14.90 3.05
CA GLY A 105 1.23 -14.34 1.72
C GLY A 105 -0.09 -14.22 0.95
N LEU A 106 -0.98 -15.20 1.10
CA LEU A 106 -2.30 -15.20 0.45
C LEU A 106 -3.24 -14.12 1.00
N TRP A 107 -2.90 -13.51 2.13
CA TRP A 107 -3.58 -12.36 2.70
C TRP A 107 -2.85 -11.07 2.39
N TYR A 108 -1.55 -11.02 2.61
CA TYR A 108 -0.73 -9.82 2.48
C TYR A 108 -0.63 -9.30 1.04
N TYR A 109 -0.32 -10.16 0.08
CA TYR A 109 -0.07 -9.73 -1.30
C TYR A 109 -1.31 -9.25 -2.06
N PRO A 110 -2.50 -9.87 -1.92
CA PRO A 110 -3.72 -9.29 -2.47
C PRO A 110 -4.02 -7.90 -1.95
N TYR A 111 -3.89 -7.66 -0.63
CA TYR A 111 -4.09 -6.33 -0.07
C TYR A 111 -3.04 -5.32 -0.52
N LYS A 112 -1.80 -5.74 -0.73
CA LYS A 112 -0.75 -4.91 -1.33
C LYS A 112 -1.12 -4.48 -2.76
N ALA A 113 -1.64 -5.41 -3.57
CA ALA A 113 -2.12 -5.10 -4.92
C ALA A 113 -3.35 -4.18 -4.89
N ILE A 114 -4.33 -4.43 -4.01
CA ILE A 114 -5.50 -3.57 -3.80
C ILE A 114 -5.09 -2.16 -3.41
N SER A 115 -4.16 -2.00 -2.48
CA SER A 115 -3.66 -0.69 -2.05
C SER A 115 -3.04 0.09 -3.21
N ARG A 116 -2.20 -0.55 -4.03
CA ARG A 116 -1.61 0.07 -5.21
C ARG A 116 -2.65 0.45 -6.26
N ALA A 117 -3.62 -0.44 -6.51
CA ALA A 117 -4.72 -0.17 -7.43
C ALA A 117 -5.57 1.01 -6.95
N ASN A 118 -5.89 1.09 -5.65
CA ASN A 118 -6.63 2.22 -5.08
C ASN A 118 -5.88 3.54 -5.27
N THR A 119 -4.58 3.57 -4.96
CA THR A 119 -3.75 4.75 -5.18
C THR A 119 -3.80 5.24 -6.63
N LEU A 120 -3.71 4.33 -7.60
CA LEU A 120 -3.79 4.68 -9.02
C LEU A 120 -5.18 5.21 -9.40
N ILE A 121 -6.23 4.55 -8.95
CA ILE A 121 -7.62 4.96 -9.21
C ILE A 121 -7.88 6.35 -8.62
N ASP A 122 -7.45 6.59 -7.37
CA ASP A 122 -7.64 7.88 -6.68
C ASP A 122 -6.95 9.03 -7.44
N VAL A 123 -5.72 8.80 -7.95
CA VAL A 123 -5.02 9.81 -8.76
C VAL A 123 -5.74 10.08 -10.06
N ILE A 124 -6.24 9.06 -10.75
CA ILE A 124 -7.00 9.22 -12.00
C ILE A 124 -8.31 9.98 -11.72
N GLU A 125 -9.02 9.66 -10.65
CA GLU A 125 -10.29 10.30 -10.27
C GLU A 125 -10.12 11.73 -9.75
N SER A 126 -8.94 12.08 -9.27
CA SER A 126 -8.65 13.46 -8.82
C SER A 126 -8.70 14.51 -9.93
N GLY A 127 -8.64 14.07 -11.20
CA GLY A 127 -8.62 14.97 -12.36
C GLY A 127 -7.29 15.70 -12.55
N LYS A 128 -6.23 15.28 -11.86
CA LYS A 128 -4.88 15.86 -11.97
C LYS A 128 -4.29 15.66 -13.38
N ILE A 129 -4.66 14.57 -14.03
CA ILE A 129 -4.20 14.21 -15.37
C ILE A 129 -5.36 14.42 -16.35
N GLU A 130 -5.08 14.99 -17.51
CA GLU A 130 -6.08 15.24 -18.55
C GLU A 130 -6.76 13.94 -18.97
N ALA A 131 -8.09 13.98 -19.04
CA ALA A 131 -8.90 12.82 -19.38
C ALA A 131 -8.59 12.33 -20.81
N SER A 132 -8.32 11.05 -20.95
CA SER A 132 -8.04 10.39 -22.22
C SER A 132 -8.64 8.98 -22.23
N GLU A 133 -8.74 8.38 -23.42
CA GLU A 133 -9.16 6.99 -23.55
C GLU A 133 -8.15 6.05 -22.86
N GLU A 134 -6.87 6.31 -23.00
CA GLU A 134 -5.80 5.54 -22.37
C GLU A 134 -5.88 5.57 -20.83
N LEU A 135 -6.20 6.76 -20.28
CA LEU A 135 -6.41 6.90 -18.82
C LEU A 135 -7.61 6.09 -18.34
N ASN A 136 -8.68 6.03 -19.12
CA ASN A 136 -9.86 5.22 -18.81
C ASN A 136 -9.56 3.72 -18.89
N ILE A 137 -8.75 3.29 -19.84
CA ILE A 137 -8.28 1.90 -19.97
C ILE A 137 -7.45 1.54 -18.72
N ALA A 138 -6.48 2.34 -18.36
CA ALA A 138 -5.64 2.11 -17.18
C ALA A 138 -6.46 2.01 -15.88
N LYS A 139 -7.49 2.86 -15.74
CA LYS A 139 -8.44 2.78 -14.62
C LYS A 139 -9.21 1.46 -14.64
N GLY A 140 -9.71 1.05 -15.81
CA GLY A 140 -10.42 -0.22 -15.98
C GLY A 140 -9.57 -1.43 -15.59
N GLU A 141 -8.30 -1.45 -15.98
CA GLU A 141 -7.34 -2.50 -15.62
C GLU A 141 -7.07 -2.53 -14.11
N ALA A 142 -6.84 -1.37 -13.49
CA ALA A 142 -6.65 -1.29 -12.03
C ALA A 142 -7.88 -1.79 -11.26
N LEU A 143 -9.09 -1.44 -11.73
CA LEU A 143 -10.36 -1.94 -11.16
C LEU A 143 -10.50 -3.46 -11.31
N ALA A 144 -10.11 -4.01 -12.45
CA ALA A 144 -10.16 -5.46 -12.71
C ALA A 144 -9.19 -6.22 -11.78
N VAL A 145 -7.95 -5.73 -11.62
CA VAL A 145 -6.98 -6.33 -10.69
C VAL A 145 -7.49 -6.24 -9.25
N ARG A 146 -8.05 -5.09 -8.84
CA ARG A 146 -8.64 -4.92 -7.51
C ARG A 146 -9.77 -5.91 -7.27
N ALA A 147 -10.66 -6.09 -8.23
CA ALA A 147 -11.76 -7.05 -8.15
C ALA A 147 -11.26 -8.50 -8.06
N LEU A 148 -10.25 -8.87 -8.85
CA LEU A 148 -9.61 -10.18 -8.80
C LEU A 148 -9.00 -10.46 -7.42
N CYS A 149 -8.31 -9.48 -6.85
CA CYS A 149 -7.72 -9.62 -5.51
C CYS A 149 -8.79 -9.82 -4.42
N HIS A 150 -9.89 -9.07 -4.49
CA HIS A 150 -11.01 -9.26 -3.56
C HIS A 150 -11.74 -10.59 -3.75
N PHE A 151 -11.78 -11.12 -4.97
CA PHE A 151 -12.35 -12.43 -5.24
C PHE A 151 -11.52 -13.57 -4.62
N ASN A 152 -10.21 -13.39 -4.52
CA ASN A 152 -9.29 -14.39 -3.96
C ASN A 152 -9.20 -14.35 -2.43
N LEU A 153 -9.67 -13.29 -1.78
CA LEU A 153 -9.68 -13.10 -0.33
C LEU A 153 -10.92 -13.71 0.33
#